data_ada254dcc69d73f718e983d463a41321
#
_entry.id   ada254dcc69d73f718e983d463a41321
#
_cell.length_a   1.000
_cell.length_b   1.000
_cell.length_c   1.000
_cell.angle_alpha   90.00
_cell.angle_beta   90.00
_cell.angle_gamma   90.00
#
_symmetry.space_group_name_H-M   'P 1'
#
loop_
_entity.id
_entity.type
_entity.pdbx_description
1 polymer ?
#
loop_
_entity_poly.entity_id
_entity_poly.type
_entity_poly.pdbx_seq_one_letter_code
_entity_poly.pdbx_strand_id
1 'polypeptide(L)'
;MRKLLTFKAAWLLAATFLLSTAAIAQKKPQASPADSTSGTVAGASIKISYHSPGIKGRTIGKEIAPYGKIWRTGANEATTFWTSKAIKVEGKTLPAGKYTLYTLPNETEWKIIFNSTTMDGNRPIWGIKMDGSTTDDAAKDVLAVTVKPMKSKSNNERFKIDVTKTGFVLLWGDIAVPVKIK
;
A
#
# COMPACT_ATOMS: atom_id res chain seq x y z
N MET A 1 54.11 -38.60 17.23
CA MET A 1 52.95 -38.80 16.33
C MET A 1 51.59 -38.38 16.93
N ARG A 2 51.33 -38.45 18.24
CA ARG A 2 50.04 -38.05 18.86
C ARG A 2 49.69 -36.54 18.77
N LYS A 3 50.68 -35.62 18.83
CA LYS A 3 50.44 -34.18 18.80
C LYS A 3 50.00 -33.62 17.41
N LEU A 4 50.36 -34.27 16.31
CA LEU A 4 49.96 -33.82 14.96
C LEU A 4 48.49 -34.18 14.63
N LEU A 5 47.97 -35.25 15.21
CA LEU A 5 46.55 -35.63 14.99
C LEU A 5 45.57 -34.70 15.70
N THR A 6 45.93 -34.18 16.87
CA THR A 6 45.09 -33.24 17.62
C THR A 6 44.98 -31.88 16.93
N PHE A 7 46.04 -31.41 16.27
CA PHE A 7 46.01 -30.14 15.53
C PHE A 7 45.15 -30.24 14.28
N LYS A 8 45.19 -31.35 13.53
CA LYS A 8 44.34 -31.54 12.34
C LYS A 8 42.85 -31.67 12.68
N ALA A 9 42.53 -32.29 13.81
CA ALA A 9 41.14 -32.39 14.28
C ALA A 9 40.56 -31.04 14.72
N ALA A 10 41.35 -30.15 15.32
CA ALA A 10 40.95 -28.82 15.73
C ALA A 10 40.66 -27.90 14.53
N TRP A 11 41.43 -28.02 13.45
CA TRP A 11 41.19 -27.26 12.20
C TRP A 11 39.95 -27.72 11.45
N LEU A 12 39.64 -29.00 11.44
CA LEU A 12 38.42 -29.56 10.86
C LEU A 12 37.15 -29.12 11.63
N LEU A 13 37.20 -29.07 12.95
CA LEU A 13 36.10 -28.58 13.78
C LEU A 13 35.89 -27.05 13.61
N ALA A 14 36.95 -26.26 13.49
CA ALA A 14 36.83 -24.82 13.22
C ALA A 14 36.26 -24.52 11.83
N ALA A 15 36.62 -25.32 10.81
CA ALA A 15 36.09 -25.19 9.45
C ALA A 15 34.59 -25.53 9.36
N THR A 16 34.12 -26.54 10.11
CA THR A 16 32.69 -26.88 10.15
C THR A 16 31.86 -25.86 10.90
N PHE A 17 32.43 -25.16 11.90
CA PHE A 17 31.73 -24.07 12.62
C PHE A 17 31.57 -22.82 11.77
N LEU A 18 32.53 -22.52 10.87
CA LEU A 18 32.45 -21.37 9.95
C LEU A 18 31.45 -21.57 8.80
N LEU A 19 31.14 -22.81 8.43
CA LEU A 19 30.16 -23.13 7.39
C LEU A 19 28.71 -23.07 7.88
N SER A 20 28.47 -23.13 9.19
CA SER A 20 27.12 -23.11 9.78
C SER A 20 26.52 -21.69 9.96
N THR A 21 27.32 -20.63 9.78
CA THR A 21 26.85 -19.23 9.95
C THR A 21 26.30 -18.59 8.66
N ALA A 22 26.35 -19.29 7.54
CA ALA A 22 25.90 -18.77 6.24
C ALA A 22 24.42 -19.10 5.91
N ALA A 23 23.64 -19.60 6.84
CA ALA A 23 22.19 -19.63 6.72
C ALA A 23 21.65 -18.23 6.90
N ILE A 24 21.90 -17.34 5.94
CA ILE A 24 21.17 -16.06 5.81
C ILE A 24 19.71 -16.47 5.66
N ALA A 25 18.93 -16.26 6.72
CA ALA A 25 17.49 -16.45 6.70
C ALA A 25 16.94 -15.55 5.57
N GLN A 26 16.74 -16.09 4.39
CA GLN A 26 16.07 -15.40 3.30
C GLN A 26 14.68 -15.02 3.81
N LYS A 27 14.51 -13.75 4.12
CA LYS A 27 13.22 -13.20 4.55
C LYS A 27 12.21 -13.54 3.46
N LYS A 28 11.27 -14.44 3.77
CA LYS A 28 10.23 -14.85 2.82
C LYS A 28 9.61 -13.62 2.18
N PRO A 29 9.51 -13.54 0.85
CA PRO A 29 8.94 -12.38 0.18
C PRO A 29 7.58 -12.03 0.78
N GLN A 30 7.39 -10.77 1.17
CA GLN A 30 6.15 -10.31 1.77
C GLN A 30 5.01 -10.46 0.75
N ALA A 31 3.89 -11.05 1.16
CA ALA A 31 2.75 -11.31 0.27
C ALA A 31 2.18 -10.02 -0.36
N SER A 32 2.28 -8.90 0.36
CA SER A 32 1.91 -7.55 -0.08
C SER A 32 3.05 -6.61 0.26
N PRO A 33 4.06 -6.44 -0.61
CA PRO A 33 5.20 -5.58 -0.34
C PRO A 33 4.78 -4.10 -0.20
N ALA A 34 5.53 -3.35 0.60
CA ALA A 34 5.41 -1.91 0.66
C ALA A 34 5.84 -1.28 -0.66
N ASP A 35 5.14 -0.25 -1.08
CA ASP A 35 5.39 0.51 -2.29
C ASP A 35 5.03 1.98 -2.08
N SER A 36 5.53 2.86 -2.95
CA SER A 36 5.21 4.28 -2.90
C SER A 36 5.35 4.93 -4.27
N THR A 37 4.56 5.97 -4.48
CA THR A 37 4.66 6.82 -5.67
C THR A 37 4.69 8.28 -5.25
N SER A 38 5.35 9.12 -6.02
CA SER A 38 5.40 10.57 -5.77
C SER A 38 5.54 11.35 -7.07
N GLY A 39 5.14 12.62 -7.02
CA GLY A 39 5.26 13.51 -8.16
C GLY A 39 4.78 14.91 -7.81
N THR A 40 4.88 15.82 -8.77
CA THR A 40 4.35 17.18 -8.67
C THR A 40 3.10 17.30 -9.54
N VAL A 41 1.99 17.70 -8.94
CA VAL A 41 0.69 17.89 -9.61
C VAL A 41 0.15 19.26 -9.20
N ALA A 42 -0.21 20.09 -10.17
CA ALA A 42 -0.70 21.45 -9.93
C ALA A 42 0.20 22.27 -8.99
N GLY A 43 1.52 22.08 -9.07
CA GLY A 43 2.51 22.77 -8.24
C GLY A 43 2.62 22.28 -6.79
N ALA A 44 1.87 21.23 -6.42
CA ALA A 44 1.98 20.56 -5.12
C ALA A 44 2.80 19.28 -5.25
N SER A 45 3.68 19.00 -4.30
CA SER A 45 4.32 17.70 -4.16
C SER A 45 3.32 16.73 -3.55
N ILE A 46 3.12 15.58 -4.20
CA ILE A 46 2.24 14.49 -3.76
C ILE A 46 3.11 13.27 -3.45
N LYS A 47 2.82 12.59 -2.36
CA LYS A 47 3.39 11.29 -2.01
C LYS A 47 2.30 10.34 -1.53
N ILE A 48 2.28 9.13 -2.08
CA ILE A 48 1.34 8.08 -1.69
C ILE A 48 2.16 6.86 -1.31
N SER A 49 1.95 6.32 -0.11
CA SER A 49 2.62 5.10 0.38
C SER A 49 1.57 4.06 0.70
N TYR A 50 1.76 2.84 0.23
CA TYR A 50 0.78 1.77 0.30
C TYR A 50 1.45 0.40 0.35
N HIS A 51 0.67 -0.65 0.57
CA HIS A 51 1.10 -2.03 0.36
C HIS A 51 0.35 -2.62 -0.82
N SER A 52 1.09 -3.33 -1.68
CA SER A 52 0.65 -3.81 -2.99
C SER A 52 0.15 -5.26 -2.93
N PRO A 53 -1.17 -5.53 -2.69
CA PRO A 53 -1.70 -6.89 -2.73
C PRO A 53 -1.79 -7.42 -4.15
N GLY A 54 -1.55 -8.72 -4.32
CA GLY A 54 -1.82 -9.46 -5.56
C GLY A 54 -3.25 -9.98 -5.62
N ILE A 55 -3.78 -10.15 -6.82
CA ILE A 55 -5.10 -10.77 -7.07
C ILE A 55 -5.07 -12.24 -6.67
N LYS A 56 -4.08 -12.98 -7.10
CA LYS A 56 -3.88 -14.41 -6.77
C LYS A 56 -5.13 -15.25 -6.99
N GLY A 57 -5.75 -15.12 -8.17
CA GLY A 57 -6.94 -15.86 -8.56
C GLY A 57 -8.25 -15.43 -7.90
N ARG A 58 -8.25 -14.37 -7.07
CA ARG A 58 -9.45 -13.82 -6.43
C ARG A 58 -10.10 -12.75 -7.31
N THR A 59 -11.36 -12.45 -7.05
CA THR A 59 -12.13 -11.46 -7.80
C THR A 59 -12.17 -10.13 -7.04
N ILE A 60 -11.78 -9.04 -7.70
CA ILE A 60 -11.96 -7.67 -7.20
C ILE A 60 -13.46 -7.38 -7.12
N GLY A 61 -13.89 -6.76 -6.03
CA GLY A 61 -15.31 -6.49 -5.78
C GLY A 61 -16.05 -7.61 -5.05
N LYS A 62 -15.42 -8.79 -4.90
CA LYS A 62 -15.96 -9.94 -4.15
C LYS A 62 -15.06 -10.32 -2.98
N GLU A 63 -14.06 -11.17 -3.22
CA GLU A 63 -13.14 -11.65 -2.17
C GLU A 63 -12.09 -10.61 -1.78
N ILE A 64 -11.78 -9.67 -2.68
CA ILE A 64 -10.85 -8.56 -2.42
C ILE A 64 -11.50 -7.23 -2.80
N ALA A 65 -11.31 -6.23 -1.93
CA ALA A 65 -11.96 -4.92 -2.05
C ALA A 65 -13.47 -5.03 -2.38
N PRO A 66 -14.28 -5.69 -1.51
CA PRO A 66 -15.68 -5.99 -1.81
C PRO A 66 -16.47 -4.72 -2.14
N TYR A 67 -17.32 -4.78 -3.14
CA TYR A 67 -18.19 -3.67 -3.52
C TYR A 67 -19.13 -3.29 -2.37
N GLY A 68 -19.36 -1.99 -2.21
CA GLY A 68 -20.18 -1.44 -1.13
C GLY A 68 -19.52 -1.47 0.24
N LYS A 69 -18.24 -1.87 0.37
CA LYS A 69 -17.50 -1.84 1.63
C LYS A 69 -16.29 -0.93 1.54
N ILE A 70 -16.05 -0.17 2.60
CA ILE A 70 -14.85 0.66 2.69
C ILE A 70 -13.61 -0.23 2.73
N TRP A 71 -12.64 0.12 1.91
CA TRP A 71 -11.36 -0.56 1.78
C TRP A 71 -10.22 0.41 2.08
N ARG A 72 -9.21 -0.03 2.81
CA ARG A 72 -8.00 0.74 3.17
C ARG A 72 -7.07 1.06 1.99
N THR A 73 -7.52 0.82 0.76
CA THR A 73 -6.84 1.12 -0.51
C THR A 73 -5.47 0.45 -0.64
N GLY A 74 -5.35 -0.76 -0.13
CA GLY A 74 -4.12 -1.55 -0.09
C GLY A 74 -4.21 -2.73 0.87
N ALA A 75 -3.07 -3.22 1.33
CA ALA A 75 -2.96 -4.29 2.32
C ALA A 75 -2.13 -3.81 3.52
N ASN A 76 -2.08 -4.61 4.61
CA ASN A 76 -1.37 -4.30 5.84
C ASN A 76 -1.83 -2.94 6.41
N GLU A 77 -0.91 -1.99 6.62
CA GLU A 77 -1.26 -0.64 7.03
C GLU A 77 -2.06 0.07 5.93
N ALA A 78 -2.95 0.98 6.34
CA ALA A 78 -3.76 1.75 5.42
C ALA A 78 -2.89 2.67 4.55
N THR A 79 -3.29 2.86 3.32
CA THR A 79 -2.62 3.76 2.37
C THR A 79 -2.62 5.19 2.91
N THR A 80 -1.47 5.86 2.80
CA THR A 80 -1.34 7.27 3.18
C THR A 80 -1.16 8.14 1.94
N PHE A 81 -1.82 9.29 1.95
CA PHE A 81 -1.69 10.35 0.96
C PHE A 81 -1.15 11.61 1.62
N TRP A 82 -0.13 12.21 1.05
CA TRP A 82 0.42 13.47 1.52
C TRP A 82 0.48 14.49 0.39
N THR A 83 0.13 15.74 0.71
CA THR A 83 0.26 16.90 -0.19
C THR A 83 0.92 18.07 0.50
N SER A 84 1.87 18.71 -0.17
CA SER A 84 2.63 19.85 0.35
C SER A 84 1.84 21.15 0.39
N LYS A 85 0.75 21.25 -0.39
CA LYS A 85 -0.12 22.43 -0.51
C LYS A 85 -1.57 22.01 -0.60
N ALA A 86 -2.50 22.94 -0.38
CA ALA A 86 -3.89 22.73 -0.71
C ALA A 86 -4.05 22.47 -2.22
N ILE A 87 -4.86 21.49 -2.57
CA ILE A 87 -5.15 21.06 -3.94
C ILE A 87 -6.65 20.92 -4.14
N LYS A 88 -7.08 20.91 -5.39
CA LYS A 88 -8.47 20.56 -5.74
C LYS A 88 -8.51 19.14 -6.27
N VAL A 89 -9.14 18.23 -5.53
CA VAL A 89 -9.39 16.83 -5.95
C VAL A 89 -10.81 16.76 -6.49
N GLU A 90 -10.96 16.38 -7.75
CA GLU A 90 -12.25 16.39 -8.47
C GLU A 90 -13.03 17.71 -8.28
N GLY A 91 -12.30 18.83 -8.24
CA GLY A 91 -12.85 20.17 -8.07
C GLY A 91 -13.12 20.62 -6.63
N LYS A 92 -13.02 19.74 -5.64
CA LYS A 92 -13.20 20.06 -4.21
C LYS A 92 -11.85 20.25 -3.50
N THR A 93 -11.77 21.23 -2.62
CA THR A 93 -10.52 21.57 -1.93
C THR A 93 -10.15 20.53 -0.87
N LEU A 94 -8.91 20.05 -0.94
CA LEU A 94 -8.23 19.27 0.10
C LEU A 94 -7.09 20.12 0.64
N PRO A 95 -7.04 20.45 1.95
CA PRO A 95 -5.94 21.19 2.56
C PRO A 95 -4.59 20.49 2.43
N ALA A 96 -3.49 21.22 2.62
CA ALA A 96 -2.17 20.62 2.78
C ALA A 96 -2.16 19.70 4.00
N GLY A 97 -1.49 18.54 3.89
CA GLY A 97 -1.43 17.61 5.01
C GLY A 97 -1.20 16.16 4.63
N LYS A 98 -1.29 15.30 5.65
CA LYS A 98 -1.21 13.85 5.51
C LYS A 98 -2.57 13.23 5.87
N TYR A 99 -3.02 12.30 5.06
CA TYR A 99 -4.32 11.65 5.17
C TYR A 99 -4.17 10.14 5.04
N THR A 100 -5.07 9.39 5.65
CA THR A 100 -5.33 8.01 5.26
C THR A 100 -6.26 8.01 4.07
N LEU A 101 -5.92 7.23 3.05
CA LEU A 101 -6.71 7.10 1.84
C LEU A 101 -7.56 5.82 1.94
N TYR A 102 -8.87 6.01 2.08
CA TYR A 102 -9.84 4.92 1.95
C TYR A 102 -10.56 5.02 0.62
N THR A 103 -11.08 3.89 0.17
CA THR A 103 -11.97 3.85 -0.99
C THR A 103 -13.20 3.02 -0.69
N LEU A 104 -14.32 3.36 -1.29
CA LEU A 104 -15.54 2.56 -1.34
C LEU A 104 -15.76 2.14 -2.79
N PRO A 105 -15.31 0.95 -3.18
CA PRO A 105 -15.43 0.45 -4.54
C PRO A 105 -16.88 0.05 -4.86
N ASN A 106 -17.28 0.29 -6.10
CA ASN A 106 -18.49 -0.24 -6.73
C ASN A 106 -18.22 -0.53 -8.20
N GLU A 107 -19.16 -1.18 -8.89
CA GLU A 107 -19.01 -1.50 -10.31
C GLU A 107 -18.91 -0.26 -11.19
N THR A 108 -19.73 0.74 -10.92
CA THR A 108 -19.90 1.93 -11.76
C THR A 108 -19.22 3.18 -11.24
N GLU A 109 -18.89 3.20 -9.94
CA GLU A 109 -18.27 4.34 -9.28
C GLU A 109 -17.45 3.93 -8.06
N TRP A 110 -16.41 4.69 -7.77
CA TRP A 110 -15.59 4.55 -6.57
C TRP A 110 -15.63 5.85 -5.78
N LYS A 111 -15.89 5.78 -4.48
CA LYS A 111 -15.69 6.92 -3.61
C LYS A 111 -14.25 6.89 -3.10
N ILE A 112 -13.56 8.02 -3.22
CA ILE A 112 -12.19 8.25 -2.72
C ILE A 112 -12.31 9.12 -1.49
N ILE A 113 -11.80 8.66 -0.35
CA ILE A 113 -11.99 9.28 0.97
C ILE A 113 -10.63 9.63 1.55
N PHE A 114 -10.46 10.90 1.93
CA PHE A 114 -9.27 11.42 2.61
C PHE A 114 -9.62 11.64 4.08
N ASN A 115 -9.12 10.78 4.95
CA ASN A 115 -9.41 10.77 6.37
C ASN A 115 -8.24 11.34 7.17
N SER A 116 -8.50 12.21 8.16
CA SER A 116 -7.46 12.87 8.95
C SER A 116 -6.77 11.96 9.97
N THR A 117 -7.34 10.79 10.29
CA THR A 117 -6.73 9.82 11.21
C THR A 117 -5.65 9.03 10.50
N THR A 118 -4.39 9.29 10.80
CA THR A 118 -3.23 8.63 10.15
C THR A 118 -2.43 7.75 11.07
N MET A 119 -2.68 7.81 12.37
CA MET A 119 -1.94 7.10 13.41
C MET A 119 -2.88 6.47 14.44
N ASP A 120 -2.50 5.34 14.96
CA ASP A 120 -3.05 4.69 16.15
C ASP A 120 -1.91 4.63 17.18
N GLY A 121 -1.94 5.55 18.15
CA GLY A 121 -0.79 5.81 19.03
C GLY A 121 0.45 6.18 18.19
N ASN A 122 1.53 5.43 18.35
CA ASN A 122 2.82 5.65 17.65
C ASN A 122 2.96 4.83 16.35
N ARG A 123 1.91 4.17 15.87
CA ARG A 123 1.94 3.31 14.68
C ARG A 123 1.08 3.89 13.57
N PRO A 124 1.42 3.67 12.30
CA PRO A 124 0.50 3.91 11.20
C PRO A 124 -0.79 3.11 11.41
N ILE A 125 -1.92 3.70 11.05
CA ILE A 125 -3.21 3.03 11.22
C ILE A 125 -3.26 1.77 10.34
N TRP A 126 -3.73 0.65 10.93
CA TRP A 126 -3.80 -0.62 10.20
C TRP A 126 -4.92 -0.64 9.15
N GLY A 127 -5.96 0.14 9.35
CA GLY A 127 -7.08 0.30 8.43
C GLY A 127 -8.14 -0.80 8.52
N ILE A 128 -7.91 -1.86 9.31
CA ILE A 128 -8.87 -2.94 9.59
C ILE A 128 -8.82 -3.28 11.08
N LYS A 129 -9.97 -3.48 11.70
CA LYS A 129 -10.13 -3.99 13.07
C LYS A 129 -10.05 -5.52 13.09
N MET A 130 -9.96 -6.10 14.28
CA MET A 130 -9.90 -7.55 14.45
C MET A 130 -11.13 -8.29 13.91
N ASP A 131 -12.28 -7.66 13.87
CA ASP A 131 -13.53 -8.19 13.32
C ASP A 131 -13.62 -8.08 11.78
N GLY A 132 -12.55 -7.58 11.12
CA GLY A 132 -12.49 -7.39 9.67
C GLY A 132 -13.15 -6.11 9.16
N SER A 133 -13.80 -5.31 10.02
CA SER A 133 -14.31 -4.00 9.66
C SER A 133 -13.17 -2.99 9.48
N THR A 134 -13.42 -1.87 8.78
CA THR A 134 -12.42 -0.82 8.62
C THR A 134 -12.30 0.03 9.87
N THR A 135 -11.13 0.69 10.05
CA THR A 135 -10.91 1.70 11.08
C THR A 135 -11.32 3.10 10.62
N ASP A 136 -11.98 3.20 9.46
CA ASP A 136 -12.52 4.46 8.98
C ASP A 136 -13.53 5.02 9.99
N ASP A 137 -13.33 6.29 10.34
CA ASP A 137 -14.27 7.08 11.12
C ASP A 137 -14.74 8.23 10.23
N ALA A 138 -15.97 8.14 9.76
CA ALA A 138 -16.55 9.12 8.84
C ALA A 138 -16.57 10.56 9.43
N ALA A 139 -16.56 10.70 10.75
CA ALA A 139 -16.45 12.03 11.40
C ALA A 139 -15.07 12.68 11.19
N LYS A 140 -14.09 11.91 10.75
CA LYS A 140 -12.71 12.35 10.44
C LYS A 140 -12.46 12.49 8.94
N ASP A 141 -13.47 12.27 8.11
CA ASP A 141 -13.35 12.47 6.67
C ASP A 141 -13.24 13.95 6.35
N VAL A 142 -12.10 14.36 5.80
CA VAL A 142 -11.84 15.74 5.38
C VAL A 142 -12.42 15.99 4.00
N LEU A 143 -12.36 14.98 3.14
CA LEU A 143 -12.89 15.06 1.79
C LEU A 143 -13.31 13.67 1.30
N ALA A 144 -14.44 13.60 0.63
CA ALA A 144 -14.88 12.46 -0.15
C ALA A 144 -15.32 12.91 -1.55
N VAL A 145 -14.81 12.23 -2.58
CA VAL A 145 -15.14 12.47 -3.99
C VAL A 145 -15.51 11.18 -4.68
N THR A 146 -16.36 11.25 -5.70
CA THR A 146 -16.78 10.10 -6.51
C THR A 146 -16.13 10.18 -7.87
N VAL A 147 -15.57 9.05 -8.33
CA VAL A 147 -14.91 8.90 -9.63
C VAL A 147 -15.43 7.64 -10.32
N LYS A 148 -15.38 7.61 -11.65
CA LYS A 148 -15.77 6.43 -12.42
C LYS A 148 -14.56 5.57 -12.73
N PRO A 149 -14.60 4.26 -12.42
CA PRO A 149 -13.59 3.33 -12.89
C PRO A 149 -13.66 3.19 -14.41
N MET A 150 -12.55 2.83 -15.01
CA MET A 150 -12.44 2.56 -16.44
C MET A 150 -11.59 1.31 -16.65
N LYS A 151 -11.64 0.75 -17.86
CA LYS A 151 -10.79 -0.37 -18.21
C LYS A 151 -9.32 0.08 -18.25
N SER A 152 -8.47 -0.64 -17.56
CA SER A 152 -7.01 -0.43 -17.63
C SER A 152 -6.46 -0.86 -18.98
N LYS A 153 -5.39 -0.22 -19.43
CA LYS A 153 -4.67 -0.59 -20.65
C LYS A 153 -3.88 -1.90 -20.50
N SER A 154 -3.62 -2.31 -19.26
CA SER A 154 -2.88 -3.52 -18.92
C SER A 154 -3.57 -4.25 -17.77
N ASN A 155 -3.40 -5.57 -17.70
CA ASN A 155 -3.82 -6.34 -16.53
C ASN A 155 -2.74 -6.23 -15.45
N ASN A 156 -3.11 -5.65 -14.31
CA ASN A 156 -2.21 -5.41 -13.17
C ASN A 156 -2.49 -6.47 -12.09
N GLU A 157 -1.73 -7.55 -12.07
CA GLU A 157 -1.85 -8.61 -11.05
C GLU A 157 -1.68 -8.06 -9.63
N ARG A 158 -0.85 -7.03 -9.46
CA ARG A 158 -0.67 -6.33 -8.19
C ARG A 158 -1.33 -4.96 -8.21
N PHE A 159 -1.96 -4.62 -7.09
CA PHE A 159 -2.45 -3.27 -6.86
C PHE A 159 -1.33 -2.25 -6.97
N LYS A 160 -1.55 -1.20 -7.74
CA LYS A 160 -0.59 -0.14 -7.97
C LYS A 160 -1.27 1.23 -7.91
N ILE A 161 -0.53 2.22 -7.42
CA ILE A 161 -0.94 3.63 -7.48
C ILE A 161 0.15 4.39 -8.23
N ASP A 162 -0.22 5.13 -9.25
CA ASP A 162 0.70 6.00 -10.00
C ASP A 162 0.26 7.46 -9.87
N VAL A 163 1.19 8.35 -9.47
CA VAL A 163 1.02 9.80 -9.58
C VAL A 163 1.27 10.19 -11.03
N THR A 164 0.34 10.92 -11.62
CA THR A 164 0.37 11.37 -13.01
C THR A 164 0.48 12.89 -13.09
N LYS A 165 0.62 13.47 -14.28
CA LYS A 165 0.64 14.92 -14.47
C LYS A 165 -0.67 15.63 -14.05
N THR A 166 -1.79 14.89 -14.00
CA THR A 166 -3.13 15.44 -13.75
C THR A 166 -3.80 14.89 -12.50
N GLY A 167 -3.06 14.15 -11.65
CA GLY A 167 -3.60 13.55 -10.44
C GLY A 167 -2.92 12.22 -10.10
N PHE A 168 -3.69 11.22 -9.74
CA PHE A 168 -3.20 9.86 -9.54
C PHE A 168 -4.20 8.83 -10.06
N VAL A 169 -3.75 7.61 -10.26
CA VAL A 169 -4.60 6.50 -10.73
C VAL A 169 -4.35 5.26 -9.87
N LEU A 170 -5.43 4.59 -9.47
CA LEU A 170 -5.39 3.27 -8.85
C LEU A 170 -5.53 2.23 -9.96
N LEU A 171 -4.67 1.23 -9.97
CA LEU A 171 -4.60 0.20 -11.00
C LEU A 171 -4.64 -1.19 -10.34
N TRP A 172 -5.62 -2.01 -10.70
CA TRP A 172 -5.68 -3.39 -10.22
C TRP A 172 -6.49 -4.27 -11.18
N GLY A 173 -5.95 -5.40 -11.56
CA GLY A 173 -6.52 -6.20 -12.64
C GLY A 173 -6.64 -5.38 -13.93
N ASP A 174 -7.79 -5.41 -14.51
CA ASP A 174 -8.18 -4.61 -15.66
C ASP A 174 -8.92 -3.30 -15.30
N ILE A 175 -8.91 -2.93 -14.00
CA ILE A 175 -9.55 -1.72 -13.49
C ILE A 175 -8.52 -0.61 -13.34
N ALA A 176 -8.86 0.58 -13.83
CA ALA A 176 -8.18 1.84 -13.58
C ALA A 176 -9.16 2.85 -12.96
N VAL A 177 -8.75 3.49 -11.86
CA VAL A 177 -9.57 4.50 -11.16
C VAL A 177 -8.79 5.82 -11.15
N PRO A 178 -8.96 6.67 -12.16
CA PRO A 178 -8.28 7.96 -12.24
C PRO A 178 -8.92 8.96 -11.28
N VAL A 179 -8.08 9.73 -10.58
CA VAL A 179 -8.47 10.81 -9.68
C VAL A 179 -7.76 12.09 -10.11
N LYS A 180 -8.51 13.11 -10.50
CA LYS A 180 -7.97 14.38 -11.00
C LYS A 180 -7.59 15.33 -9.88
N ILE A 181 -6.44 15.98 -10.04
CA ILE A 181 -5.95 17.04 -9.15
C ILE A 181 -5.68 18.31 -10.00
N LYS A 182 -6.14 19.43 -9.48
CA LYS A 182 -5.90 20.76 -10.04
C LYS A 182 -5.40 21.72 -8.98
#